data_e957bbe11ce79c254d75e9bf3219a2b4
#
_entry.id   e957bbe11ce79c254d75e9bf3219a2b4
#
_cell.length_a   1.000
_cell.length_b   1.000
_cell.length_c   1.000
_cell.angle_alpha   90.00
_cell.angle_beta   90.00
_cell.angle_gamma   90.00
#
_symmetry.space_group_name_H-M   'P 1'
#
loop_
_entity.id
_entity.type
_entity.pdbx_description
1 polymer ?
#
loop_
_entity_poly.entity_id
_entity_poly.type
_entity_poly.pdbx_seq_one_letter_code
_entity_poly.pdbx_strand_id
1 'polypeptide(L)'
;MDEKYVKKVLRILDKEYPEKKVALNHKNSLELLISTILSAQCTDKRVNIVTKNLVKKYKTAENYANSKLEELQNDIRSIGLFRNKAKNIRKTCKLLVEEFNGKVPSKMKDLLKLHGVARKTANIVLSNWFGIAAGIAVDTHVKRISFRLGFTKNINPDKIEQDLMKIIDNKYWLELNHVLVLHGRAVCKAPTPSCSECVLNKICPKNNVTKSN
;
A
#
# COMPACT_ATOMS: atom_id res chain seq x y z
N MET A 1 17.21 -18.84 -2.15
CA MET A 1 17.47 -17.78 -1.12
C MET A 1 17.68 -18.47 0.22
N ASP A 2 18.71 -18.07 0.97
CA ASP A 2 18.93 -18.63 2.31
C ASP A 2 17.86 -18.11 3.29
N GLU A 3 17.12 -19.02 3.89
CA GLU A 3 16.05 -18.72 4.86
C GLU A 3 16.58 -18.01 6.12
N LYS A 4 17.79 -18.36 6.57
CA LYS A 4 18.45 -17.73 7.72
C LYS A 4 18.75 -16.26 7.45
N TYR A 5 19.16 -15.95 6.22
CA TYR A 5 19.40 -14.56 5.79
C TYR A 5 18.12 -13.75 5.80
N VAL A 6 17.03 -14.27 5.20
CA VAL A 6 15.72 -13.57 5.17
C VAL A 6 15.23 -13.27 6.59
N LYS A 7 15.22 -14.29 7.47
CA LYS A 7 14.82 -14.13 8.87
C LYS A 7 15.67 -13.09 9.62
N LYS A 8 17.00 -13.07 9.36
CA LYS A 8 17.92 -12.10 9.96
C LYS A 8 17.59 -10.67 9.52
N VAL A 9 17.37 -10.44 8.21
CA VAL A 9 16.99 -9.12 7.67
C VAL A 9 15.68 -8.64 8.29
N LEU A 10 14.65 -9.48 8.28
CA LEU A 10 13.33 -9.13 8.83
C LEU A 10 13.40 -8.77 10.30
N ARG A 11 14.14 -9.53 11.12
CA ARG A 11 14.33 -9.25 12.55
C ARG A 11 15.04 -7.92 12.81
N ILE A 12 16.05 -7.58 12.02
CA ILE A 12 16.76 -6.29 12.14
C ILE A 12 15.82 -5.14 11.79
N LEU A 13 15.09 -5.24 10.69
CA LEU A 13 14.14 -4.21 10.27
C LEU A 13 12.97 -4.05 11.24
N ASP A 14 12.47 -5.14 11.81
CA ASP A 14 11.41 -5.15 12.81
C ASP A 14 11.82 -4.39 14.08
N LYS A 15 13.06 -4.57 14.52
CA LYS A 15 13.64 -3.85 15.66
C LYS A 15 13.86 -2.37 15.36
N GLU A 16 14.26 -2.04 14.13
CA GLU A 16 14.53 -0.65 13.70
C GLU A 16 13.25 0.16 13.54
N TYR A 17 12.15 -0.48 13.12
CA TYR A 17 10.86 0.18 12.85
C TYR A 17 9.74 -0.44 13.70
N PRO A 18 9.70 -0.17 15.02
CA PRO A 18 8.69 -0.76 15.91
C PRO A 18 7.28 -0.21 15.62
N GLU A 19 7.16 1.06 15.21
CA GLU A 19 5.88 1.68 14.88
C GLU A 19 5.55 1.53 13.40
N LYS A 20 4.68 0.58 13.09
CA LYS A 20 4.28 0.19 11.73
C LYS A 20 2.83 0.56 11.47
N LYS A 21 2.55 1.85 11.31
CA LYS A 21 1.18 2.34 11.08
C LYS A 21 0.96 2.74 9.62
N VAL A 22 -0.26 2.51 9.14
CA VAL A 22 -0.71 3.06 7.86
C VAL A 22 -0.67 4.58 7.93
N ALA A 23 -0.01 5.20 6.95
CA ALA A 23 0.08 6.65 6.88
C ALA A 23 -1.26 7.34 6.51
N LEU A 24 -2.24 6.57 6.01
CA LEU A 24 -3.56 7.05 5.62
C LEU A 24 -4.52 7.02 6.82
N ASN A 25 -5.08 8.17 7.16
CA ASN A 25 -6.06 8.30 8.23
C ASN A 25 -7.38 7.64 7.82
N HIS A 26 -7.93 6.79 8.70
CA HIS A 26 -9.22 6.11 8.48
C HIS A 26 -9.83 5.65 9.80
N LYS A 27 -11.17 5.55 9.84
CA LYS A 27 -11.94 5.07 10.99
C LYS A 27 -12.72 3.78 10.67
N ASN A 28 -12.85 3.43 9.40
CA ASN A 28 -13.54 2.24 8.91
C ASN A 28 -12.93 1.76 7.59
N SER A 29 -13.37 0.58 7.14
CA SER A 29 -12.88 -0.06 5.89
C SER A 29 -13.16 0.76 4.64
N LEU A 30 -14.29 1.47 4.58
CA LEU A 30 -14.64 2.32 3.44
C LEU A 30 -13.69 3.51 3.34
N GLU A 31 -13.43 4.18 4.44
CA GLU A 31 -12.46 5.29 4.48
C GLU A 31 -11.07 4.85 4.06
N LEU A 32 -10.61 3.67 4.52
CA LEU A 32 -9.31 3.11 4.11
C LEU A 32 -9.30 2.80 2.61
N LEU A 33 -10.35 2.15 2.09
CA LEU A 33 -10.47 1.83 0.67
C LEU A 33 -10.42 3.09 -0.20
N ILE A 34 -11.24 4.11 0.12
CA ILE A 34 -11.28 5.38 -0.61
C ILE A 34 -9.92 6.09 -0.54
N SER A 35 -9.33 6.19 0.67
CA SER A 35 -8.01 6.80 0.85
C SER A 35 -6.94 6.09 0.04
N THR A 36 -6.98 4.75 -0.04
CA THR A 36 -6.02 3.96 -0.82
C THR A 36 -6.21 4.16 -2.32
N ILE A 37 -7.46 4.25 -2.83
CA ILE A 37 -7.72 4.61 -4.24
C ILE A 37 -7.16 6.02 -4.53
N LEU A 38 -7.34 6.97 -3.62
CA LEU A 38 -6.86 8.34 -3.79
C LEU A 38 -5.33 8.45 -3.71
N SER A 39 -4.64 7.54 -3.01
CA SER A 39 -3.18 7.59 -2.81
C SER A 39 -2.36 7.21 -4.06
N ALA A 40 -2.98 6.60 -5.08
CA ALA A 40 -2.29 6.32 -6.34
C ALA A 40 -1.71 7.60 -6.95
N GLN A 41 -0.37 7.68 -7.11
CA GLN A 41 0.35 8.87 -7.60
C GLN A 41 0.04 10.15 -6.81
N CYS A 42 -0.17 10.03 -5.50
CA CYS A 42 -0.41 11.16 -4.61
C CYS A 42 0.25 10.89 -3.24
N THR A 43 0.71 11.95 -2.57
CA THR A 43 1.32 11.80 -1.24
C THR A 43 0.27 11.54 -0.17
N ASP A 44 0.59 10.71 0.83
CA ASP A 44 -0.29 10.40 1.95
C ASP A 44 -0.78 11.66 2.67
N LYS A 45 0.13 12.65 2.84
CA LYS A 45 -0.20 13.96 3.44
C LYS A 45 -1.33 14.67 2.68
N ARG A 46 -1.26 14.70 1.34
CA ARG A 46 -2.29 15.33 0.51
C ARG A 46 -3.61 14.55 0.60
N VAL A 47 -3.54 13.22 0.56
CA VAL A 47 -4.73 12.37 0.69
C VAL A 47 -5.41 12.63 2.03
N ASN A 48 -4.68 12.65 3.14
CA ASN A 48 -5.22 12.89 4.48
C ASN A 48 -5.90 14.26 4.61
N ILE A 49 -5.37 15.30 3.95
CA ILE A 49 -6.01 16.64 3.92
C ILE A 49 -7.38 16.56 3.21
N VAL A 50 -7.44 15.90 2.06
CA VAL A 50 -8.66 15.81 1.26
C VAL A 50 -9.70 14.89 1.94
N THR A 51 -9.29 13.73 2.41
CA THR A 51 -10.19 12.75 3.03
C THR A 51 -10.81 13.27 4.32
N LYS A 52 -10.13 14.15 5.07
CA LYS A 52 -10.69 14.79 6.27
C LYS A 52 -12.03 15.48 6.03
N ASN A 53 -12.21 16.11 4.87
CA ASN A 53 -13.46 16.76 4.47
C ASN A 53 -14.40 15.77 3.75
N LEU A 54 -13.84 14.88 2.96
CA LEU A 54 -14.60 13.91 2.17
C LEU A 54 -15.44 13.00 3.06
N VAL A 55 -14.85 12.45 4.15
CA VAL A 55 -15.55 11.54 5.08
C VAL A 55 -16.63 12.23 5.91
N LYS A 56 -16.60 13.56 6.06
CA LYS A 56 -17.67 14.32 6.70
C LYS A 56 -18.90 14.44 5.80
N LYS A 57 -18.67 14.56 4.49
CA LYS A 57 -19.70 14.75 3.47
C LYS A 57 -20.28 13.40 3.02
N TYR A 58 -19.44 12.41 2.80
CA TYR A 58 -19.82 11.07 2.31
C TYR A 58 -19.53 10.04 3.38
N LYS A 59 -20.52 9.73 4.20
CA LYS A 59 -20.37 8.83 5.37
C LYS A 59 -20.51 7.35 5.02
N THR A 60 -21.22 7.02 3.93
CA THR A 60 -21.53 5.65 3.52
C THR A 60 -21.25 5.43 2.04
N ALA A 61 -21.22 4.17 1.60
CA ALA A 61 -21.07 3.82 0.18
C ALA A 61 -22.21 4.42 -0.67
N GLU A 62 -23.45 4.45 -0.15
CA GLU A 62 -24.62 5.05 -0.81
C GLU A 62 -24.41 6.54 -1.05
N ASN A 63 -23.81 7.28 -0.10
CA ASN A 63 -23.54 8.71 -0.30
C ASN A 63 -22.57 8.95 -1.47
N TYR A 64 -21.52 8.13 -1.60
CA TYR A 64 -20.60 8.21 -2.74
C TYR A 64 -21.28 7.75 -4.05
N ALA A 65 -22.03 6.65 -4.02
CA ALA A 65 -22.72 6.09 -5.20
C ALA A 65 -23.71 7.07 -5.82
N ASN A 66 -24.46 7.79 -4.96
CA ASN A 66 -25.50 8.74 -5.37
C ASN A 66 -25.01 10.18 -5.57
N SER A 67 -23.71 10.44 -5.32
CA SER A 67 -23.13 11.78 -5.50
C SER A 67 -23.18 12.22 -6.98
N LYS A 68 -23.32 13.53 -7.22
CA LYS A 68 -23.06 14.08 -8.55
C LYS A 68 -21.58 13.95 -8.88
N LEU A 69 -21.25 13.44 -10.07
CA LEU A 69 -19.87 13.18 -10.46
C LEU A 69 -19.00 14.44 -10.40
N GLU A 70 -19.53 15.57 -10.91
CA GLU A 70 -18.85 16.85 -10.92
C GLU A 70 -18.54 17.33 -9.49
N GLU A 71 -19.45 17.12 -8.57
CA GLU A 71 -19.28 17.49 -7.15
C GLU A 71 -18.16 16.67 -6.52
N LEU A 72 -18.16 15.33 -6.68
CA LEU A 72 -17.09 14.47 -6.18
C LEU A 72 -15.75 14.81 -6.83
N GLN A 73 -15.72 15.15 -8.13
CA GLN A 73 -14.50 15.61 -8.81
C GLN A 73 -13.96 16.89 -8.20
N ASN A 74 -14.83 17.85 -7.89
CA ASN A 74 -14.44 19.11 -7.24
C ASN A 74 -13.88 18.88 -5.83
N ASP A 75 -14.53 18.01 -5.05
CA ASP A 75 -14.10 17.68 -3.69
C ASP A 75 -12.69 17.07 -3.64
N ILE A 76 -12.29 16.33 -4.68
CA ILE A 76 -10.95 15.70 -4.77
C ILE A 76 -10.05 16.34 -5.83
N ARG A 77 -10.34 17.56 -6.30
CA ARG A 77 -9.64 18.24 -7.43
C ARG A 77 -8.13 18.37 -7.23
N SER A 78 -7.68 18.48 -5.97
CA SER A 78 -6.26 18.59 -5.63
C SER A 78 -5.49 17.26 -5.65
N ILE A 79 -6.17 16.14 -5.91
CA ILE A 79 -5.60 14.80 -6.06
C ILE A 79 -5.25 14.57 -7.54
N GLY A 80 -4.04 14.06 -7.80
CA GLY A 80 -3.67 13.67 -9.17
C GLY A 80 -4.65 12.66 -9.77
N LEU A 81 -4.94 12.80 -11.07
CA LEU A 81 -5.90 11.94 -11.79
C LEU A 81 -7.33 11.98 -11.22
N PHE A 82 -7.73 13.08 -10.60
CA PHE A 82 -8.97 13.21 -9.84
C PHE A 82 -10.22 12.79 -10.61
N ARG A 83 -10.30 13.10 -11.93
CA ARG A 83 -11.47 12.74 -12.77
C ARG A 83 -11.68 11.22 -12.82
N ASN A 84 -10.60 10.46 -13.07
CA ASN A 84 -10.67 9.00 -13.12
C ASN A 84 -10.90 8.40 -11.72
N LYS A 85 -10.28 8.97 -10.68
CA LYS A 85 -10.47 8.54 -9.30
C LYS A 85 -11.91 8.76 -8.83
N ALA A 86 -12.52 9.91 -9.11
CA ALA A 86 -13.92 10.17 -8.81
C ALA A 86 -14.86 9.16 -9.50
N LYS A 87 -14.64 8.89 -10.80
CA LYS A 87 -15.41 7.87 -11.54
C LYS A 87 -15.26 6.48 -10.88
N ASN A 88 -14.03 6.09 -10.54
CA ASN A 88 -13.76 4.80 -9.92
C ASN A 88 -14.38 4.69 -8.52
N ILE A 89 -14.25 5.71 -7.67
CA ILE A 89 -14.86 5.74 -6.34
C ILE A 89 -16.37 5.58 -6.45
N ARG A 90 -17.03 6.37 -7.31
CA ARG A 90 -18.48 6.29 -7.49
C ARG A 90 -18.92 4.92 -7.98
N LYS A 91 -18.24 4.34 -8.99
CA LYS A 91 -18.53 2.99 -9.50
C LYS A 91 -18.27 1.91 -8.44
N THR A 92 -17.17 2.02 -7.70
CA THR A 92 -16.85 1.11 -6.59
C THR A 92 -17.94 1.15 -5.53
N CYS A 93 -18.35 2.34 -5.10
CA CYS A 93 -19.38 2.48 -4.08
C CYS A 93 -20.74 2.00 -4.57
N LYS A 94 -21.07 2.20 -5.87
CA LYS A 94 -22.27 1.61 -6.47
C LYS A 94 -22.25 0.08 -6.40
N LEU A 95 -21.14 -0.55 -6.79
CA LEU A 95 -20.97 -2.00 -6.70
C LEU A 95 -21.01 -2.51 -5.24
N LEU A 96 -20.45 -1.76 -4.29
CA LEU A 96 -20.55 -2.09 -2.87
C LEU A 96 -22.00 -2.13 -2.40
N VAL A 97 -22.82 -1.18 -2.82
CA VAL A 97 -24.25 -1.14 -2.49
C VAL A 97 -24.98 -2.32 -3.13
N GLU A 98 -24.75 -2.57 -4.42
CA GLU A 98 -25.47 -3.57 -5.22
C GLU A 98 -25.11 -5.03 -4.84
N GLU A 99 -23.80 -5.32 -4.59
CA GLU A 99 -23.35 -6.71 -4.38
C GLU A 99 -22.92 -6.99 -2.93
N PHE A 100 -22.63 -5.98 -2.11
CA PHE A 100 -22.01 -6.15 -0.79
C PHE A 100 -22.73 -5.42 0.35
N ASN A 101 -23.98 -5.03 0.17
CA ASN A 101 -24.80 -4.32 1.17
C ASN A 101 -24.09 -3.07 1.74
N GLY A 102 -23.40 -2.31 0.88
CA GLY A 102 -22.65 -1.11 1.23
C GLY A 102 -21.34 -1.36 2.01
N LYS A 103 -20.94 -2.62 2.24
CA LYS A 103 -19.76 -2.99 3.03
C LYS A 103 -18.58 -3.35 2.13
N VAL A 104 -17.37 -3.03 2.57
CA VAL A 104 -16.13 -3.45 1.89
C VAL A 104 -15.91 -4.95 2.11
N PRO A 105 -15.76 -5.76 1.03
CA PRO A 105 -15.55 -7.20 1.18
C PRO A 105 -14.17 -7.53 1.74
N SER A 106 -14.06 -8.66 2.46
CA SER A 106 -12.84 -9.17 3.08
C SER A 106 -12.16 -10.29 2.29
N LYS A 107 -12.54 -10.49 1.02
CA LYS A 107 -11.92 -11.50 0.15
C LYS A 107 -11.21 -10.84 -1.02
N MET A 108 -10.00 -11.29 -1.34
CA MET A 108 -9.19 -10.76 -2.45
C MET A 108 -9.99 -10.73 -3.77
N LYS A 109 -10.66 -11.85 -4.12
CA LYS A 109 -11.44 -11.97 -5.36
C LYS A 109 -12.54 -10.91 -5.49
N ASP A 110 -13.16 -10.52 -4.37
CA ASP A 110 -14.27 -9.58 -4.36
C ASP A 110 -13.75 -8.13 -4.38
N LEU A 111 -12.64 -7.84 -3.69
CA LEU A 111 -11.95 -6.55 -3.78
C LEU A 111 -11.45 -6.26 -5.20
N LEU A 112 -10.98 -7.25 -5.93
CA LEU A 112 -10.51 -7.09 -7.31
C LEU A 112 -11.63 -6.80 -8.33
N LYS A 113 -12.91 -7.00 -7.99
CA LYS A 113 -14.05 -6.55 -8.81
C LYS A 113 -14.25 -5.04 -8.74
N LEU A 114 -13.77 -4.39 -7.67
CA LEU A 114 -14.01 -2.98 -7.41
C LEU A 114 -13.20 -2.09 -8.36
N HIS A 115 -13.81 -1.03 -8.88
CA HIS A 115 -13.18 -0.12 -9.83
C HIS A 115 -12.02 0.67 -9.18
N GLY A 116 -10.84 0.63 -9.81
CA GLY A 116 -9.65 1.30 -9.28
C GLY A 116 -8.96 0.55 -8.14
N VAL A 117 -9.37 -0.70 -7.87
CA VAL A 117 -8.76 -1.58 -6.88
C VAL A 117 -7.93 -2.65 -7.58
N ALA A 118 -6.63 -2.44 -7.63
CA ALA A 118 -5.66 -3.45 -8.05
C ALA A 118 -5.21 -4.30 -6.85
N ARG A 119 -4.46 -5.36 -7.12
CA ARG A 119 -3.93 -6.30 -6.12
C ARG A 119 -3.23 -5.60 -4.95
N LYS A 120 -2.42 -4.59 -5.23
CA LYS A 120 -1.78 -3.78 -4.18
C LYS A 120 -2.80 -3.10 -3.25
N THR A 121 -3.84 -2.46 -3.80
CA THR A 121 -4.89 -1.80 -3.03
C THR A 121 -5.66 -2.82 -2.18
N ALA A 122 -6.00 -3.97 -2.76
CA ALA A 122 -6.68 -5.05 -2.05
C ALA A 122 -5.84 -5.59 -0.89
N ASN A 123 -4.53 -5.81 -1.09
CA ASN A 123 -3.62 -6.23 -0.01
C ASN A 123 -3.55 -5.20 1.13
N ILE A 124 -3.50 -3.90 0.81
CA ILE A 124 -3.51 -2.83 1.84
C ILE A 124 -4.79 -2.89 2.67
N VAL A 125 -5.95 -3.02 2.02
CA VAL A 125 -7.25 -3.08 2.72
C VAL A 125 -7.35 -4.35 3.57
N LEU A 126 -6.98 -5.51 3.02
CA LEU A 126 -7.02 -6.79 3.73
C LEU A 126 -6.09 -6.79 4.93
N SER A 127 -4.85 -6.34 4.78
CA SER A 127 -3.88 -6.34 5.87
C SER A 127 -4.24 -5.33 6.95
N ASN A 128 -4.56 -4.08 6.57
CA ASN A 128 -4.65 -2.99 7.55
C ASN A 128 -6.01 -2.84 8.21
N TRP A 129 -7.08 -3.32 7.59
CA TRP A 129 -8.41 -3.28 8.20
C TRP A 129 -8.85 -4.64 8.71
N PHE A 130 -8.68 -5.67 7.90
CA PHE A 130 -9.19 -7.00 8.24
C PHE A 130 -8.16 -7.89 8.97
N GLY A 131 -6.88 -7.50 9.05
CA GLY A 131 -5.82 -8.34 9.61
C GLY A 131 -5.55 -9.61 8.80
N ILE A 132 -5.90 -9.62 7.51
CA ILE A 132 -5.80 -10.78 6.63
C ILE A 132 -4.53 -10.70 5.80
N ALA A 133 -3.61 -11.63 6.03
CA ALA A 133 -2.37 -11.78 5.26
C ALA A 133 -2.64 -12.54 3.92
N ALA A 134 -3.37 -11.91 3.00
CA ALA A 134 -3.70 -12.51 1.70
C ALA A 134 -2.57 -12.38 0.67
N GLY A 135 -1.59 -11.51 0.93
CA GLY A 135 -0.43 -11.24 0.10
C GLY A 135 0.36 -10.06 0.62
N ILE A 136 1.36 -9.64 -0.15
CA ILE A 136 2.27 -8.55 0.17
C ILE A 136 2.03 -7.40 -0.80
N ALA A 137 1.69 -6.20 -0.28
CA ALA A 137 1.51 -5.02 -1.11
C ALA A 137 2.86 -4.53 -1.67
N VAL A 138 3.09 -4.68 -2.96
CA VAL A 138 4.33 -4.27 -3.63
C VAL A 138 4.18 -2.88 -4.22
N ASP A 139 4.87 -1.90 -3.62
CA ASP A 139 5.03 -0.56 -4.13
C ASP A 139 6.46 -0.30 -4.65
N THR A 140 6.78 0.94 -4.98
CA THR A 140 8.12 1.31 -5.46
C THR A 140 9.21 1.10 -4.42
N HIS A 141 8.91 1.22 -3.11
CA HIS A 141 9.84 0.94 -2.03
C HIS A 141 10.07 -0.56 -1.88
N VAL A 142 9.00 -1.34 -1.76
CA VAL A 142 9.07 -2.80 -1.66
C VAL A 142 9.83 -3.37 -2.87
N LYS A 143 9.47 -2.98 -4.10
CA LYS A 143 10.17 -3.39 -5.32
C LYS A 143 11.67 -3.11 -5.23
N ARG A 144 12.05 -1.86 -4.96
CA ARG A 144 13.46 -1.44 -4.94
C ARG A 144 14.26 -2.17 -3.87
N ILE A 145 13.73 -2.21 -2.65
CA ILE A 145 14.46 -2.75 -1.50
C ILE A 145 14.56 -4.27 -1.58
N SER A 146 13.50 -4.96 -1.99
CA SER A 146 13.52 -6.41 -2.21
C SER A 146 14.56 -6.80 -3.26
N PHE A 147 14.70 -6.02 -4.32
CA PHE A 147 15.76 -6.23 -5.32
C PHE A 147 17.14 -6.00 -4.72
N ARG A 148 17.36 -4.89 -3.98
CA ARG A 148 18.65 -4.57 -3.33
C ARG A 148 19.05 -5.63 -2.30
N LEU A 149 18.09 -6.20 -1.58
CA LEU A 149 18.30 -7.29 -0.63
C LEU A 149 18.48 -8.67 -1.29
N GLY A 150 18.29 -8.76 -2.61
CA GLY A 150 18.35 -10.02 -3.34
C GLY A 150 17.14 -10.94 -3.11
N PHE A 151 16.06 -10.44 -2.54
CA PHE A 151 14.83 -11.22 -2.29
C PHE A 151 14.11 -11.60 -3.59
N THR A 152 14.30 -10.82 -4.63
CA THR A 152 13.75 -11.06 -5.98
C THR A 152 14.69 -10.51 -7.05
N LYS A 153 14.59 -11.09 -8.26
CA LYS A 153 15.19 -10.56 -9.51
C LYS A 153 14.12 -10.01 -10.45
N ASN A 154 12.85 -10.15 -10.09
CA ASN A 154 11.73 -9.71 -10.90
C ASN A 154 11.52 -8.19 -10.83
N ILE A 155 10.95 -7.63 -11.91
CA ILE A 155 10.57 -6.21 -12.02
C ILE A 155 9.04 -6.01 -12.01
N ASN A 156 8.27 -7.06 -12.29
CA ASN A 156 6.81 -7.03 -12.26
C ASN A 156 6.31 -7.17 -10.81
N PRO A 157 5.45 -6.27 -10.31
CA PRO A 157 4.97 -6.27 -8.92
C PRO A 157 4.31 -7.59 -8.49
N ASP A 158 3.49 -8.21 -9.36
CA ASP A 158 2.80 -9.46 -9.02
C ASP A 158 3.79 -10.63 -8.89
N LYS A 159 4.84 -10.67 -9.73
CA LYS A 159 5.91 -11.66 -9.62
C LYS A 159 6.78 -11.42 -8.38
N ILE A 160 7.05 -10.17 -8.04
CA ILE A 160 7.76 -9.80 -6.81
C ILE A 160 6.97 -10.26 -5.59
N GLU A 161 5.65 -10.00 -5.55
CA GLU A 161 4.79 -10.49 -4.47
C GLU A 161 4.91 -12.01 -4.31
N GLN A 162 4.80 -12.77 -5.41
CA GLN A 162 4.94 -14.23 -5.39
C GLN A 162 6.32 -14.68 -4.89
N ASP A 163 7.41 -14.01 -5.30
CA ASP A 163 8.75 -14.33 -4.82
C ASP A 163 8.88 -14.09 -3.31
N LEU A 164 8.38 -12.96 -2.82
CA LEU A 164 8.41 -12.62 -1.40
C LEU A 164 7.57 -13.58 -0.56
N MET A 165 6.38 -13.96 -1.03
CA MET A 165 5.51 -14.90 -0.34
C MET A 165 6.12 -16.30 -0.19
N LYS A 166 7.01 -16.72 -1.12
CA LYS A 166 7.72 -18.01 -1.04
C LYS A 166 8.82 -18.04 0.01
N ILE A 167 9.45 -16.90 0.31
CA ILE A 167 10.64 -16.83 1.16
C ILE A 167 10.38 -16.19 2.52
N ILE A 168 9.27 -15.48 2.68
CA ILE A 168 8.91 -14.74 3.90
C ILE A 168 7.73 -15.43 4.57
N ASP A 169 7.87 -15.73 5.86
CA ASP A 169 6.82 -16.29 6.68
C ASP A 169 5.57 -15.37 6.69
N ASN A 170 4.39 -15.96 6.56
CA ASN A 170 3.09 -15.29 6.48
C ASN A 170 2.87 -14.25 7.61
N LYS A 171 3.38 -14.50 8.80
CA LYS A 171 3.27 -13.58 9.95
C LYS A 171 3.86 -12.18 9.70
N TYR A 172 4.82 -12.06 8.75
CA TYR A 172 5.42 -10.77 8.38
C TYR A 172 4.69 -10.06 7.24
N TRP A 173 3.76 -10.71 6.52
CA TRP A 173 3.14 -10.14 5.33
C TRP A 173 2.32 -8.89 5.61
N LEU A 174 1.65 -8.84 6.77
CA LEU A 174 0.84 -7.70 7.18
C LEU A 174 1.65 -6.40 7.27
N GLU A 175 2.88 -6.51 7.76
CA GLU A 175 3.70 -5.35 8.14
C GLU A 175 4.84 -5.06 7.17
N LEU A 176 5.21 -6.03 6.32
CA LEU A 176 6.38 -5.92 5.45
C LEU A 176 6.38 -4.67 4.58
N ASN A 177 5.23 -4.33 3.98
CA ASN A 177 5.10 -3.12 3.18
C ASN A 177 5.45 -1.87 3.99
N HIS A 178 4.92 -1.73 5.21
CA HIS A 178 5.16 -0.57 6.07
C HIS A 178 6.63 -0.46 6.44
N VAL A 179 7.23 -1.55 6.88
CA VAL A 179 8.64 -1.61 7.26
C VAL A 179 9.54 -1.20 6.10
N LEU A 180 9.30 -1.75 4.91
CA LEU A 180 10.11 -1.41 3.73
C LEU A 180 9.84 0.01 3.22
N VAL A 181 8.64 0.55 3.36
CA VAL A 181 8.35 1.96 3.06
C VAL A 181 9.11 2.89 4.01
N LEU A 182 9.07 2.62 5.32
CA LEU A 182 9.79 3.40 6.32
C LEU A 182 11.30 3.37 6.04
N HIS A 183 11.87 2.17 5.86
CA HIS A 183 13.29 2.00 5.53
C HIS A 183 13.67 2.70 4.22
N GLY A 184 12.80 2.63 3.22
CA GLY A 184 13.02 3.28 1.93
C GLY A 184 12.93 4.80 1.94
N ARG A 185 12.19 5.37 2.89
CA ARG A 185 12.10 6.82 3.09
C ARG A 185 13.28 7.34 3.93
N ALA A 186 13.66 6.60 4.96
CA ALA A 186 14.72 7.01 5.89
C ALA A 186 16.13 6.82 5.27
N VAL A 187 16.44 5.61 4.85
CA VAL A 187 17.82 5.19 4.54
C VAL A 187 17.98 4.69 3.11
N CYS A 188 17.21 3.68 2.72
CA CYS A 188 17.36 3.02 1.41
C CYS A 188 16.70 3.80 0.28
N LYS A 189 17.07 5.09 0.11
CA LYS A 189 16.48 6.04 -0.84
C LYS A 189 16.76 5.67 -2.31
N ALA A 190 16.00 6.26 -3.21
CA ALA A 190 16.28 6.28 -4.65
C ALA A 190 16.67 7.70 -5.08
N PRO A 191 17.64 7.87 -6.00
CA PRO A 191 18.47 6.82 -6.58
C PRO A 191 19.58 6.34 -5.62
N THR A 192 20.07 7.22 -4.72
CA THR A 192 21.25 7.03 -3.87
C THR A 192 20.86 6.71 -2.43
N PRO A 193 21.08 5.49 -1.93
CA PRO A 193 20.83 5.12 -0.53
C PRO A 193 21.96 5.62 0.39
N SER A 194 21.65 5.81 1.69
CA SER A 194 22.64 6.07 2.75
C SER A 194 23.10 4.74 3.35
N CYS A 195 23.94 3.99 2.61
CA CYS A 195 24.36 2.65 3.03
C CYS A 195 25.24 2.64 4.29
N SER A 196 26.03 3.70 4.52
CA SER A 196 26.86 3.85 5.73
C SER A 196 26.04 3.87 7.02
N GLU A 197 24.85 4.47 6.98
CA GLU A 197 23.89 4.59 8.10
C GLU A 197 22.92 3.41 8.20
N CYS A 198 22.95 2.47 7.24
CA CYS A 198 21.97 1.41 7.14
C CYS A 198 22.25 0.27 8.13
N VAL A 199 21.26 -0.08 8.95
CA VAL A 199 21.33 -1.20 9.89
C VAL A 199 21.59 -2.56 9.20
N LEU A 200 21.31 -2.64 7.90
CA LEU A 200 21.59 -3.82 7.07
C LEU A 200 22.92 -3.76 6.33
N ASN A 201 23.72 -2.70 6.48
CA ASN A 201 24.91 -2.45 5.67
C ASN A 201 25.86 -3.66 5.58
N LYS A 202 26.11 -4.33 6.73
CA LYS A 202 27.02 -5.47 6.83
C LYS A 202 26.54 -6.75 6.17
N ILE A 203 25.25 -6.87 5.90
CA ILE A 203 24.65 -8.11 5.38
C ILE A 203 23.93 -7.92 4.03
N CYS A 204 23.66 -6.68 3.62
CA CYS A 204 22.94 -6.37 2.38
C CYS A 204 23.86 -6.60 1.16
N PRO A 205 23.45 -7.39 0.14
CA PRO A 205 24.21 -7.58 -1.09
C PRO A 205 24.26 -6.35 -1.98
N LYS A 206 23.43 -5.31 -1.70
CA LYS A 206 23.41 -4.03 -2.40
C LYS A 206 23.20 -4.13 -3.92
N ASN A 207 22.38 -5.08 -4.35
CA ASN A 207 22.13 -5.29 -5.77
C ASN A 207 21.66 -3.98 -6.44
N ASN A 208 22.27 -3.64 -7.60
CA ASN A 208 21.97 -2.41 -8.35
C ASN A 208 22.15 -1.10 -7.55
N VAL A 209 23.07 -1.10 -6.59
CA VAL A 209 23.53 0.13 -5.91
C VAL A 209 24.88 0.53 -6.51
N THR A 210 24.86 1.55 -7.38
CA THR A 210 26.07 2.06 -8.05
C THR A 210 26.74 3.18 -7.26
N LYS A 211 25.96 3.93 -6.46
CA LYS A 211 26.43 5.00 -5.57
C LYS A 211 25.67 4.93 -4.25
N SER A 212 26.35 5.18 -3.15
CA SER A 212 25.77 5.31 -1.81
C SER A 212 26.52 6.35 -1.00
N ASN A 213 25.80 6.98 -0.07
CA ASN A 213 26.38 7.83 0.98
C ASN A 213 26.75 6.99 2.18
#